data_3c118dc3db2581119a7487f7d0db8152
#
_entry.id   3c118dc3db2581119a7487f7d0db8152
#
_cell.length_a   1.000
_cell.length_b   1.000
_cell.length_c   1.000
_cell.angle_alpha   90.00
_cell.angle_beta   90.00
_cell.angle_gamma   90.00
#
_symmetry.space_group_name_H-M   'P 1'
#
loop_
_entity.id
_entity.type
_entity.pdbx_description
1 polymer ?
#
loop_
_entity_poly.entity_id
_entity_poly.type
_entity_poly.pdbx_seq_one_letter_code
_entity_poly.pdbx_strand_id
1 'polypeptide(L)'
;MAVEDKVKTLYEDGIVALKGAFYVEWVEAMREDMMTAFWSAIQRPGGAVGRGPRRWYVEIHPQDFRGFADLAAHPWVVEMAGAVCGPKFEIVEIGFDVPFQGAKNQPWHRDFPSPTDTYVDKRITSLAFNLTGVDVTPDMGPFEIAIGTQWEDGRSWNHEMFPTKEEWPKFAERGVRKFPQRGDISCRSALTIHRGTAHGSPIARPVMVLGIDAPGAGHSALHDMMMTKDYHDALPETVRQHLICRVVETLVPISQKHDIEGLVMGAE
;
A
#
# COMPACT_ATOMS: atom_id res chain seq x y z
N MET A 1 -12.28 -19.71 4.87
CA MET A 1 -13.05 -18.94 3.86
C MET A 1 -12.36 -19.19 2.53
N ALA A 2 -13.10 -19.65 1.54
CA ALA A 2 -12.58 -19.90 0.20
C ALA A 2 -12.10 -18.56 -0.43
N VAL A 3 -11.25 -18.65 -1.47
CA VAL A 3 -10.75 -17.45 -2.16
C VAL A 3 -11.89 -16.66 -2.81
N GLU A 4 -12.87 -17.36 -3.35
CA GLU A 4 -14.06 -16.75 -3.96
C GLU A 4 -14.86 -15.88 -2.98
N ASP A 5 -15.02 -16.32 -1.73
CA ASP A 5 -15.69 -15.53 -0.68
C ASP A 5 -14.90 -14.26 -0.35
N LYS A 6 -13.57 -14.35 -0.33
CA LYS A 6 -12.68 -13.20 -0.08
C LYS A 6 -12.70 -12.22 -1.24
N VAL A 7 -12.68 -12.70 -2.47
CA VAL A 7 -12.83 -11.86 -3.67
C VAL A 7 -14.18 -11.15 -3.66
N LYS A 8 -15.27 -11.86 -3.32
CA LYS A 8 -16.59 -11.26 -3.17
C LYS A 8 -16.57 -10.13 -2.13
N THR A 9 -16.01 -10.38 -0.94
CA THR A 9 -15.86 -9.34 0.10
C THR A 9 -15.04 -8.15 -0.40
N LEU A 10 -13.95 -8.39 -1.13
CA LEU A 10 -13.14 -7.31 -1.72
C LEU A 10 -13.95 -6.46 -2.71
N TYR A 11 -14.79 -7.08 -3.53
CA TYR A 11 -15.65 -6.37 -4.50
C TYR A 11 -16.81 -5.64 -3.82
N GLU A 12 -17.30 -6.12 -2.67
CA GLU A 12 -18.37 -5.47 -1.89
C GLU A 12 -17.81 -4.34 -1.02
N ASP A 13 -16.79 -4.64 -0.22
CA ASP A 13 -16.27 -3.76 0.82
C ASP A 13 -15.06 -2.91 0.38
N GLY A 14 -14.35 -3.35 -0.66
CA GLY A 14 -13.09 -2.74 -1.10
C GLY A 14 -11.87 -3.19 -0.30
N ILE A 15 -12.04 -4.05 0.70
CA ILE A 15 -10.97 -4.59 1.54
C ILE A 15 -11.34 -5.95 2.13
N VAL A 16 -10.34 -6.83 2.23
CA VAL A 16 -10.43 -8.11 2.93
C VAL A 16 -9.11 -8.39 3.66
N ALA A 17 -9.11 -9.22 4.68
CA ALA A 17 -7.91 -9.55 5.44
C ALA A 17 -7.77 -11.05 5.70
N LEU A 18 -6.52 -11.49 5.86
CA LEU A 18 -6.14 -12.78 6.40
C LEU A 18 -5.38 -12.55 7.72
N LYS A 19 -5.88 -13.13 8.80
CA LYS A 19 -5.25 -13.04 10.11
C LYS A 19 -4.15 -14.08 10.25
N GLY A 20 -3.05 -13.68 10.90
CA GLY A 20 -1.96 -14.59 11.23
C GLY A 20 -1.29 -15.21 10.00
N ALA A 21 -1.18 -14.46 8.90
CA ALA A 21 -0.51 -14.90 7.67
C ALA A 21 0.99 -15.11 7.84
N PHE A 22 1.61 -14.34 8.74
CA PHE A 22 3.05 -14.37 9.03
C PHE A 22 3.30 -14.54 10.52
N TYR A 23 4.41 -15.19 10.86
CA TYR A 23 4.86 -15.30 12.25
C TYR A 23 5.36 -13.96 12.79
N VAL A 24 5.29 -13.76 14.10
CA VAL A 24 5.65 -12.50 14.75
C VAL A 24 7.12 -12.16 14.50
N GLU A 25 8.02 -13.14 14.53
CA GLU A 25 9.46 -12.96 14.29
C GLU A 25 9.74 -12.46 12.86
N TRP A 26 8.98 -12.93 11.87
CA TRP A 26 9.08 -12.44 10.50
C TRP A 26 8.62 -10.98 10.41
N VAL A 27 7.56 -10.62 11.14
CA VAL A 27 7.06 -9.23 11.18
C VAL A 27 8.03 -8.30 11.91
N GLU A 28 8.70 -8.76 12.94
CA GLU A 28 9.74 -8.00 13.64
C GLU A 28 10.94 -7.72 12.71
N ALA A 29 11.38 -8.71 11.94
CA ALA A 29 12.42 -8.52 10.93
C ALA A 29 11.95 -7.52 9.84
N MET A 30 10.72 -7.61 9.34
CA MET A 30 10.12 -6.64 8.42
C MET A 30 10.13 -5.23 9.01
N ARG A 31 9.75 -5.08 10.28
CA ARG A 31 9.76 -3.77 10.95
C ARG A 31 11.17 -3.19 11.07
N GLU A 32 12.17 -4.02 11.40
CA GLU A 32 13.57 -3.59 11.44
C GLU A 32 14.04 -3.08 10.08
N ASP A 33 13.74 -3.80 9.00
CA ASP A 33 14.10 -3.42 7.64
C ASP A 33 13.44 -2.08 7.26
N MET A 34 12.13 -1.93 7.50
CA MET A 34 11.41 -0.67 7.26
C MET A 34 12.02 0.50 8.02
N MET A 35 12.31 0.32 9.32
CA MET A 35 12.86 1.43 10.12
C MET A 35 14.30 1.76 9.73
N THR A 36 15.11 0.76 9.36
CA THR A 36 16.46 0.98 8.83
C THR A 36 16.42 1.75 7.51
N ALA A 37 15.57 1.34 6.59
CA ALA A 37 15.35 2.02 5.32
C ALA A 37 14.83 3.46 5.52
N PHE A 38 13.89 3.67 6.45
CA PHE A 38 13.37 4.99 6.79
C PHE A 38 14.47 5.95 7.27
N TRP A 39 15.28 5.53 8.25
CA TRP A 39 16.34 6.38 8.78
C TRP A 39 17.42 6.69 7.75
N SER A 40 17.69 5.78 6.84
CA SER A 40 18.57 6.04 5.68
C SER A 40 17.94 7.00 4.68
N ALA A 41 16.63 6.82 4.38
CA ALA A 41 15.92 7.60 3.38
C ALA A 41 15.79 9.07 3.76
N ILE A 42 15.39 9.40 5.00
CA ILE A 42 15.17 10.78 5.43
C ILE A 42 16.44 11.63 5.50
N GLN A 43 17.62 11.00 5.45
CA GLN A 43 18.91 11.71 5.40
C GLN A 43 19.28 12.20 4.01
N ARG A 44 18.51 11.81 2.98
CA ARG A 44 18.79 12.13 1.58
C ARG A 44 17.69 13.03 1.01
N PRO A 45 18.03 14.04 0.19
CA PRO A 45 17.03 14.78 -0.58
C PRO A 45 16.21 13.79 -1.43
N GLY A 46 14.88 13.93 -1.40
CA GLY A 46 13.99 13.06 -2.16
C GLY A 46 13.96 11.59 -1.71
N GLY A 47 14.59 11.22 -0.60
CA GLY A 47 14.62 9.84 -0.13
C GLY A 47 13.30 9.36 0.50
N ALA A 48 12.44 10.28 0.96
CA ALA A 48 11.13 9.99 1.53
C ALA A 48 10.12 11.07 1.10
N VAL A 49 8.85 10.69 0.96
CA VAL A 49 7.75 11.61 0.66
C VAL A 49 6.98 11.93 1.93
N GLY A 50 6.79 13.22 2.22
CA GLY A 50 5.92 13.67 3.29
C GLY A 50 4.44 13.38 2.97
N ARG A 51 3.77 12.69 3.87
CA ARG A 51 2.33 12.38 3.78
C ARG A 51 1.52 13.11 4.87
N GLY A 52 1.91 14.35 5.13
CA GLY A 52 1.40 15.20 6.21
C GLY A 52 2.36 15.29 7.39
N PRO A 53 2.00 16.07 8.44
CA PRO A 53 2.85 16.22 9.63
C PRO A 53 3.22 14.88 10.25
N ARG A 54 4.50 14.64 10.49
CA ARG A 54 5.03 13.46 11.19
C ARG A 54 4.65 12.13 10.53
N ARG A 55 4.41 12.10 9.21
CA ARG A 55 4.11 10.90 8.41
C ARG A 55 4.89 10.93 7.10
N TRP A 56 5.48 9.79 6.74
CA TRP A 56 6.26 9.64 5.52
C TRP A 56 5.93 8.33 4.82
N TYR A 57 6.09 8.35 3.50
CA TYR A 57 6.13 7.17 2.66
C TYR A 57 7.54 7.00 2.09
N VAL A 58 8.00 5.74 2.01
CA VAL A 58 9.29 5.36 1.43
C VAL A 58 9.09 4.15 0.54
N GLU A 59 9.37 4.30 -0.75
CA GLU A 59 9.56 3.18 -1.67
C GLU A 59 10.96 2.61 -1.49
N ILE A 60 11.09 1.30 -1.53
CA ILE A 60 12.35 0.57 -1.34
C ILE A 60 12.61 -0.40 -2.50
N HIS A 61 13.84 -0.89 -2.60
CA HIS A 61 14.14 -2.01 -3.49
C HIS A 61 13.70 -3.33 -2.84
N PRO A 62 13.25 -4.32 -3.63
CA PRO A 62 12.86 -5.63 -3.09
C PRO A 62 13.91 -6.27 -2.18
N GLN A 63 15.20 -6.13 -2.52
CA GLN A 63 16.30 -6.72 -1.73
C GLN A 63 16.64 -5.95 -0.44
N ASP A 64 16.08 -4.76 -0.22
CA ASP A 64 16.19 -4.02 1.05
C ASP A 64 15.22 -4.57 2.11
N PHE A 65 14.36 -5.50 1.73
CA PHE A 65 13.43 -6.19 2.60
C PHE A 65 13.69 -7.71 2.57
N ARG A 66 14.20 -8.25 3.67
CA ARG A 66 14.56 -9.68 3.81
C ARG A 66 13.40 -10.62 3.49
N GLY A 67 12.17 -10.24 3.83
CA GLY A 67 10.96 -11.03 3.63
C GLY A 67 10.27 -10.82 2.28
N PHE A 68 10.87 -10.14 1.30
CA PHE A 68 10.20 -9.83 0.03
C PHE A 68 9.71 -11.07 -0.70
N ALA A 69 10.57 -12.08 -0.84
CA ALA A 69 10.21 -13.33 -1.55
C ALA A 69 9.05 -14.06 -0.84
N ASP A 70 9.08 -14.10 0.49
CA ASP A 70 8.01 -14.74 1.29
C ASP A 70 6.68 -14.01 1.13
N LEU A 71 6.71 -12.67 1.12
CA LEU A 71 5.52 -11.84 0.92
C LEU A 71 4.97 -12.01 -0.49
N ALA A 72 5.81 -11.86 -1.52
CA ALA A 72 5.39 -11.92 -2.92
C ALA A 72 4.92 -13.32 -3.34
N ALA A 73 5.52 -14.39 -2.77
CA ALA A 73 5.14 -15.78 -3.02
C ALA A 73 4.06 -16.30 -2.05
N HIS A 74 3.59 -15.50 -1.10
CA HIS A 74 2.61 -15.96 -0.12
C HIS A 74 1.35 -16.47 -0.84
N PRO A 75 0.87 -17.71 -0.57
CA PRO A 75 -0.23 -18.33 -1.32
C PRO A 75 -1.46 -17.44 -1.42
N TRP A 76 -1.85 -16.79 -0.33
CA TRP A 76 -2.99 -15.90 -0.33
C TRP A 76 -2.79 -14.64 -1.19
N VAL A 77 -1.56 -14.09 -1.26
CA VAL A 77 -1.24 -12.94 -2.13
C VAL A 77 -1.38 -13.36 -3.60
N VAL A 78 -0.78 -14.49 -3.97
CA VAL A 78 -0.85 -15.02 -5.34
C VAL A 78 -2.28 -15.36 -5.75
N GLU A 79 -3.05 -16.01 -4.87
CA GLU A 79 -4.45 -16.36 -5.11
C GLU A 79 -5.32 -15.13 -5.31
N MET A 80 -5.22 -14.13 -4.40
CA MET A 80 -6.00 -12.89 -4.52
C MET A 80 -5.62 -12.09 -5.76
N ALA A 81 -4.32 -11.91 -6.01
CA ALA A 81 -3.83 -11.21 -7.19
C ALA A 81 -4.27 -11.89 -8.49
N GLY A 82 -4.11 -13.22 -8.57
CA GLY A 82 -4.53 -14.00 -9.74
C GLY A 82 -6.02 -13.95 -9.98
N ALA A 83 -6.84 -14.03 -8.92
CA ALA A 83 -8.30 -14.00 -9.04
C ALA A 83 -8.86 -12.63 -9.43
N VAL A 84 -8.20 -11.52 -9.02
CA VAL A 84 -8.69 -10.16 -9.26
C VAL A 84 -8.02 -9.49 -10.46
N CYS A 85 -6.69 -9.54 -10.54
CA CYS A 85 -5.90 -8.90 -11.58
C CYS A 85 -5.57 -9.85 -12.76
N GLY A 86 -5.89 -11.13 -12.62
CA GLY A 86 -5.63 -12.16 -13.63
C GLY A 86 -4.27 -12.85 -13.47
N PRO A 87 -4.03 -13.95 -14.23
CA PRO A 87 -2.85 -14.81 -14.04
C PRO A 87 -1.52 -14.14 -14.42
N LYS A 88 -1.57 -12.99 -15.07
CA LYS A 88 -0.40 -12.18 -15.46
C LYS A 88 -0.34 -10.89 -14.67
N PHE A 89 -0.81 -10.89 -13.42
CA PHE A 89 -0.70 -9.73 -12.55
C PHE A 89 0.75 -9.25 -12.43
N GLU A 90 0.92 -7.98 -12.13
CA GLU A 90 2.21 -7.29 -12.09
C GLU A 90 2.49 -6.78 -10.68
N ILE A 91 3.62 -7.16 -10.07
CA ILE A 91 4.11 -6.59 -8.84
C ILE A 91 4.86 -5.31 -9.21
N VAL A 92 4.30 -4.16 -8.85
CA VAL A 92 4.78 -2.85 -9.31
C VAL A 92 5.38 -2.00 -8.21
N GLU A 93 5.11 -2.32 -6.95
CA GLU A 93 5.50 -1.51 -5.79
C GLU A 93 5.90 -2.37 -4.60
N ILE A 94 6.97 -1.98 -3.92
CA ILE A 94 7.26 -2.32 -2.54
C ILE A 94 7.70 -1.06 -1.81
N GLY A 95 6.99 -0.71 -0.72
CA GLY A 95 7.25 0.48 0.05
C GLY A 95 6.55 0.42 1.39
N PHE A 96 6.61 1.50 2.16
CA PHE A 96 5.93 1.55 3.46
C PHE A 96 5.56 2.97 3.87
N ASP A 97 4.44 3.08 4.58
CA ASP A 97 4.02 4.31 5.27
C ASP A 97 4.43 4.24 6.73
N VAL A 98 4.94 5.35 7.29
CA VAL A 98 5.36 5.40 8.69
C VAL A 98 4.89 6.69 9.36
N PRO A 99 3.76 6.65 10.09
CA PRO A 99 3.34 7.71 11.00
C PRO A 99 4.09 7.62 12.34
N PHE A 100 4.48 8.78 12.84
CA PHE A 100 5.04 9.00 14.17
C PHE A 100 4.05 9.78 15.04
N GLN A 101 4.32 9.83 16.35
CA GLN A 101 3.55 10.63 17.29
C GLN A 101 3.37 12.07 16.81
N GLY A 102 2.13 12.54 16.78
CA GLY A 102 1.76 13.86 16.29
C GLY A 102 1.32 13.90 14.82
N ALA A 103 1.36 12.76 14.11
CA ALA A 103 0.77 12.69 12.78
C ALA A 103 -0.73 13.01 12.83
N LYS A 104 -1.21 13.79 11.87
CA LYS A 104 -2.62 14.23 11.76
C LYS A 104 -3.42 13.27 10.89
N ASN A 105 -4.75 13.45 10.87
CA ASN A 105 -5.57 12.78 9.88
C ASN A 105 -5.11 13.18 8.47
N GLN A 106 -5.02 12.19 7.58
CA GLN A 106 -4.94 12.48 6.15
C GLN A 106 -6.32 12.90 5.64
N PRO A 107 -6.41 13.67 4.56
CA PRO A 107 -7.66 13.83 3.82
C PRO A 107 -8.16 12.46 3.37
N TRP A 108 -9.47 12.32 3.17
CA TRP A 108 -10.00 11.16 2.47
C TRP A 108 -9.44 11.13 1.05
N HIS A 109 -8.92 9.98 0.60
CA HIS A 109 -8.29 9.84 -0.71
C HIS A 109 -8.33 8.39 -1.21
N ARG A 110 -8.04 8.22 -2.48
CA ARG A 110 -7.63 6.95 -3.11
C ARG A 110 -6.17 7.06 -3.55
N ASP A 111 -5.53 5.95 -3.87
CA ASP A 111 -4.10 5.96 -4.20
C ASP A 111 -3.82 6.50 -5.60
N PHE A 112 -4.76 6.34 -6.54
CA PHE A 112 -4.61 6.68 -7.95
C PHE A 112 -5.91 7.28 -8.52
N PRO A 113 -5.85 8.04 -9.64
CA PRO A 113 -7.01 8.35 -10.45
C PRO A 113 -7.73 7.06 -10.87
N SER A 114 -9.05 7.06 -10.84
CA SER A 114 -9.83 5.88 -11.19
C SER A 114 -9.90 5.70 -12.70
N PRO A 115 -9.38 4.61 -13.28
CA PRO A 115 -9.64 4.29 -14.67
C PRO A 115 -11.15 4.15 -14.93
N THR A 116 -11.60 4.56 -16.12
CA THR A 116 -13.02 4.57 -16.47
C THR A 116 -13.68 3.21 -16.32
N ASP A 117 -12.99 2.13 -16.69
CA ASP A 117 -13.50 0.77 -16.58
C ASP A 117 -13.71 0.31 -15.13
N THR A 118 -13.02 0.92 -14.16
CA THR A 118 -13.19 0.58 -12.75
C THR A 118 -14.58 0.88 -12.24
N TYR A 119 -15.12 2.06 -12.49
CA TYR A 119 -16.47 2.44 -12.01
C TYR A 119 -17.59 2.14 -12.99
N VAL A 120 -17.33 2.08 -14.31
CA VAL A 120 -18.31 1.70 -15.33
C VAL A 120 -18.50 0.18 -15.35
N ASP A 121 -17.40 -0.57 -15.48
CA ASP A 121 -17.43 -2.02 -15.63
C ASP A 121 -17.25 -2.75 -14.26
N LYS A 122 -17.06 -2.00 -13.19
CA LYS A 122 -16.80 -2.51 -11.84
C LYS A 122 -15.65 -3.54 -11.80
N ARG A 123 -14.54 -3.17 -12.42
CA ARG A 123 -13.34 -3.97 -12.48
C ARG A 123 -12.24 -3.39 -11.59
N ILE A 124 -11.73 -4.16 -10.64
CA ILE A 124 -10.55 -3.79 -9.86
C ILE A 124 -9.31 -4.06 -10.69
N THR A 125 -8.49 -3.03 -10.90
CA THR A 125 -7.26 -3.10 -11.70
C THR A 125 -5.99 -2.99 -10.86
N SER A 126 -6.12 -2.58 -9.58
CA SER A 126 -4.97 -2.40 -8.69
C SER A 126 -5.30 -2.79 -7.26
N LEU A 127 -4.39 -3.52 -6.66
CA LEU A 127 -4.48 -4.00 -5.28
C LEU A 127 -3.31 -3.48 -4.46
N ALA A 128 -3.58 -3.14 -3.21
CA ALA A 128 -2.54 -2.90 -2.20
C ALA A 128 -2.67 -3.94 -1.08
N PHE A 129 -1.60 -4.70 -0.88
CA PHE A 129 -1.46 -5.59 0.27
C PHE A 129 -0.73 -4.84 1.38
N ASN A 130 -1.30 -4.85 2.59
CA ASN A 130 -0.76 -4.10 3.70
C ASN A 130 -0.49 -4.99 4.91
N LEU A 131 0.70 -4.82 5.52
CA LEU A 131 1.11 -5.49 6.74
C LEU A 131 1.61 -4.46 7.74
N THR A 132 1.17 -4.55 9.00
CA THR A 132 1.65 -3.65 10.05
C THR A 132 2.85 -4.23 10.78
N GLY A 133 3.83 -3.39 11.11
CA GLY A 133 4.99 -3.76 11.92
C GLY A 133 4.71 -3.80 13.43
N VAL A 134 3.51 -3.45 13.88
CA VAL A 134 3.09 -3.39 15.28
C VAL A 134 1.64 -3.85 15.44
N ASP A 135 1.25 -4.26 16.64
CA ASP A 135 -0.16 -4.46 16.97
C ASP A 135 -0.83 -3.09 17.08
N VAL A 136 -1.81 -2.82 16.21
CA VAL A 136 -2.42 -1.49 16.11
C VAL A 136 -3.43 -1.28 17.21
N THR A 137 -3.22 -0.22 18.02
CA THR A 137 -4.13 0.25 19.05
C THR A 137 -4.87 1.53 18.61
N PRO A 138 -5.98 1.93 19.28
CA PRO A 138 -6.77 3.10 18.89
C PRO A 138 -5.99 4.42 18.82
N ASP A 139 -4.95 4.57 19.62
CA ASP A 139 -4.10 5.77 19.69
C ASP A 139 -2.96 5.78 18.64
N MET A 140 -2.75 4.67 17.93
CA MET A 140 -1.71 4.54 16.90
C MET A 140 -2.12 5.04 15.51
N GLY A 141 -3.21 5.81 15.40
CA GLY A 141 -3.66 6.31 14.11
C GLY A 141 -4.09 5.20 13.16
N PRO A 142 -5.05 4.36 13.54
CA PRO A 142 -5.48 3.24 12.72
C PRO A 142 -5.90 3.66 11.32
N PHE A 143 -5.68 2.78 10.35
CA PHE A 143 -6.19 2.94 9.00
C PHE A 143 -7.72 2.98 9.02
N GLU A 144 -8.31 3.99 8.37
CA GLU A 144 -9.75 4.16 8.26
C GLU A 144 -10.14 4.10 6.78
N ILE A 145 -11.09 3.24 6.45
CA ILE A 145 -11.52 2.98 5.07
C ILE A 145 -13.04 3.12 4.95
N ALA A 146 -13.50 3.85 3.95
CA ALA A 146 -14.90 3.99 3.61
C ALA A 146 -15.34 2.79 2.76
N ILE A 147 -16.07 1.87 3.36
CA ILE A 147 -16.43 0.57 2.76
C ILE A 147 -17.23 0.76 1.47
N GLY A 148 -16.85 0.01 0.42
CA GLY A 148 -17.58 -0.08 -0.86
C GLY A 148 -17.45 1.17 -1.73
N THR A 149 -16.43 2.03 -1.52
CA THR A 149 -16.24 3.30 -2.25
C THR A 149 -15.29 3.21 -3.43
N GLN A 150 -14.77 2.04 -3.76
CA GLN A 150 -13.88 1.81 -4.90
C GLN A 150 -14.54 2.13 -6.25
N TRP A 151 -15.87 2.24 -6.28
CA TRP A 151 -16.67 2.51 -7.47
C TRP A 151 -17.08 3.98 -7.63
N GLU A 152 -16.61 4.85 -6.76
CA GLU A 152 -16.93 6.28 -6.83
C GLU A 152 -16.21 6.92 -8.02
N ASP A 153 -16.97 7.72 -8.79
CA ASP A 153 -16.42 8.52 -9.89
C ASP A 153 -15.70 9.76 -9.33
N GLY A 154 -14.38 9.74 -9.37
CA GLY A 154 -13.53 10.81 -8.84
C GLY A 154 -13.10 11.85 -9.88
N ARG A 155 -13.63 11.88 -11.10
CA ARG A 155 -13.20 12.81 -12.18
C ARG A 155 -13.33 14.28 -11.82
N SER A 156 -14.23 14.63 -10.90
CA SER A 156 -14.40 16.00 -10.42
C SER A 156 -13.53 16.34 -9.21
N TRP A 157 -12.82 15.38 -8.66
CA TRP A 157 -12.01 15.56 -7.45
C TRP A 157 -10.65 16.18 -7.77
N ASN A 158 -10.03 16.76 -6.74
CA ASN A 158 -8.66 17.27 -6.86
C ASN A 158 -7.72 16.11 -7.21
N HIS A 159 -6.94 16.23 -8.28
CA HIS A 159 -6.11 15.17 -8.86
C HIS A 159 -6.85 13.86 -9.13
N GLU A 160 -8.17 13.89 -9.25
CA GLU A 160 -9.05 12.70 -9.37
C GLU A 160 -8.93 11.71 -8.19
N MET A 161 -8.26 12.09 -7.12
CA MET A 161 -7.97 11.25 -5.95
C MET A 161 -8.56 11.77 -4.65
N PHE A 162 -8.75 13.09 -4.52
CA PHE A 162 -9.11 13.74 -3.26
C PHE A 162 -10.51 14.33 -3.33
N PRO A 163 -11.52 13.69 -2.69
CA PRO A 163 -12.86 14.23 -2.57
C PRO A 163 -12.85 15.62 -1.91
N THR A 164 -13.82 16.45 -2.27
CA THR A 164 -14.00 17.76 -1.62
C THR A 164 -14.37 17.60 -0.15
N LYS A 165 -14.12 18.64 0.67
CA LYS A 165 -14.46 18.60 2.09
C LYS A 165 -15.95 18.42 2.34
N GLU A 166 -16.79 18.92 1.44
CA GLU A 166 -18.25 18.78 1.46
C GLU A 166 -18.70 17.33 1.32
N GLU A 167 -17.91 16.49 0.65
CA GLU A 167 -18.20 15.06 0.47
C GLU A 167 -17.68 14.21 1.65
N TRP A 168 -16.79 14.73 2.50
CA TRP A 168 -16.18 13.96 3.59
C TRP A 168 -17.18 13.29 4.56
N PRO A 169 -18.32 13.92 4.93
CA PRO A 169 -19.33 13.25 5.75
C PRO A 169 -19.83 11.93 5.14
N LYS A 170 -20.03 11.87 3.82
CA LYS A 170 -20.42 10.66 3.09
C LYS A 170 -19.44 9.50 3.30
N PHE A 171 -18.13 9.80 3.32
CA PHE A 171 -17.10 8.79 3.54
C PHE A 171 -16.94 8.44 5.02
N ALA A 172 -17.10 9.42 5.91
CA ALA A 172 -17.04 9.19 7.35
C ALA A 172 -18.16 8.28 7.83
N GLU A 173 -19.38 8.39 7.29
CA GLU A 173 -20.51 7.49 7.60
C GLU A 173 -20.23 6.03 7.24
N ARG A 174 -19.41 5.80 6.20
CA ARG A 174 -18.99 4.46 5.75
C ARG A 174 -17.63 4.06 6.31
N GLY A 175 -17.03 4.92 7.12
CA GLY A 175 -15.68 4.77 7.64
C GLY A 175 -15.57 3.66 8.69
N VAL A 176 -14.65 2.73 8.46
CA VAL A 176 -14.34 1.65 9.41
C VAL A 176 -12.86 1.68 9.74
N ARG A 177 -12.52 1.84 11.01
CA ARG A 177 -11.14 1.75 11.49
C ARG A 177 -10.70 0.31 11.60
N LYS A 178 -9.50 0.02 11.14
CA LYS A 178 -8.90 -1.32 11.15
C LYS A 178 -7.79 -1.38 12.20
N PHE A 179 -7.79 -2.46 12.96
CA PHE A 179 -6.84 -2.72 14.06
C PHE A 179 -6.09 -4.04 13.80
N PRO A 180 -5.26 -4.11 12.73
CA PRO A 180 -4.50 -5.31 12.43
C PRO A 180 -3.49 -5.60 13.53
N GLN A 181 -3.23 -6.89 13.73
CA GLN A 181 -2.18 -7.38 14.62
C GLN A 181 -0.96 -7.78 13.79
N ARG A 182 0.20 -7.91 14.43
CA ARG A 182 1.41 -8.42 13.76
C ARG A 182 1.12 -9.81 13.17
N GLY A 183 1.45 -9.96 11.89
CA GLY A 183 1.17 -11.17 11.13
C GLY A 183 -0.13 -11.13 10.32
N ASP A 184 -1.03 -10.19 10.56
CA ASP A 184 -2.20 -9.98 9.71
C ASP A 184 -1.78 -9.31 8.39
N ILE A 185 -2.40 -9.74 7.28
CA ILE A 185 -2.28 -9.09 5.98
C ILE A 185 -3.66 -8.69 5.47
N SER A 186 -3.78 -7.49 4.93
CA SER A 186 -4.98 -7.06 4.22
C SER A 186 -4.70 -6.88 2.73
N CYS A 187 -5.73 -7.12 1.91
CA CYS A 187 -5.78 -6.80 0.49
C CYS A 187 -6.91 -5.82 0.28
N ARG A 188 -6.63 -4.68 -0.34
CA ARG A 188 -7.65 -3.69 -0.68
C ARG A 188 -7.54 -3.27 -2.14
N SER A 189 -8.64 -2.84 -2.73
CA SER A 189 -8.58 -2.07 -3.96
C SER A 189 -7.87 -0.74 -3.67
N ALA A 190 -6.88 -0.39 -4.48
CA ALA A 190 -6.17 0.89 -4.38
C ALA A 190 -7.10 2.10 -4.56
N LEU A 191 -8.29 1.88 -5.12
CA LEU A 191 -9.30 2.92 -5.41
C LEU A 191 -10.35 3.08 -4.31
N THR A 192 -10.35 2.24 -3.26
CA THR A 192 -11.25 2.43 -2.11
C THR A 192 -10.82 3.65 -1.32
N ILE A 193 -11.78 4.57 -1.06
CA ILE A 193 -11.49 5.79 -0.32
C ILE A 193 -11.10 5.47 1.12
N HIS A 194 -9.98 6.04 1.54
CA HIS A 194 -9.40 5.77 2.86
C HIS A 194 -8.59 6.95 3.38
N ARG A 195 -8.12 6.82 4.62
CA ARG A 195 -7.14 7.73 5.22
C ARG A 195 -6.36 7.08 6.36
N GLY A 196 -5.17 7.56 6.63
CA GLY A 196 -4.51 7.36 7.92
C GLY A 196 -5.08 8.34 8.95
N THR A 197 -5.39 7.86 10.16
CA THR A 197 -5.90 8.73 11.22
C THR A 197 -4.77 9.30 12.10
N ALA A 198 -5.11 10.24 12.99
CA ALA A 198 -4.16 10.91 13.87
C ALA A 198 -3.46 9.91 14.80
N HIS A 199 -2.16 10.06 14.97
CA HIS A 199 -1.30 9.16 15.73
C HIS A 199 -0.80 9.81 17.01
N GLY A 200 -1.27 9.32 18.16
CA GLY A 200 -0.93 9.83 19.49
C GLY A 200 0.13 9.00 20.23
N SER A 201 0.32 7.74 19.84
CA SER A 201 1.26 6.83 20.48
C SER A 201 2.73 7.26 20.27
N PRO A 202 3.62 7.06 21.26
CA PRO A 202 5.06 7.26 21.08
C PRO A 202 5.72 6.19 20.19
N ILE A 203 5.03 5.08 19.90
CA ILE A 203 5.54 3.99 19.07
C ILE A 203 5.17 4.27 17.61
N ALA A 204 6.16 4.40 16.72
CA ALA A 204 5.92 4.52 15.29
C ALA A 204 5.18 3.28 14.73
N ARG A 205 4.29 3.50 13.76
CA ARG A 205 3.46 2.44 13.15
C ARG A 205 3.80 2.22 11.67
N PRO A 206 4.95 1.62 11.35
CA PRO A 206 5.27 1.31 9.96
C PRO A 206 4.31 0.28 9.39
N VAL A 207 3.90 0.50 8.14
CA VAL A 207 2.99 -0.37 7.37
C VAL A 207 3.60 -0.65 6.02
N MET A 208 3.98 -1.90 5.77
CA MET A 208 4.45 -2.37 4.46
C MET A 208 3.31 -2.34 3.46
N VAL A 209 3.63 -1.92 2.24
CA VAL A 209 2.74 -1.92 1.06
C VAL A 209 3.39 -2.75 -0.04
N LEU A 210 2.67 -3.74 -0.56
CA LEU A 210 2.98 -4.42 -1.80
C LEU A 210 1.88 -4.04 -2.80
N GLY A 211 2.26 -3.31 -3.85
CA GLY A 211 1.34 -2.90 -4.92
C GLY A 211 1.33 -3.90 -6.06
N ILE A 212 0.13 -4.28 -6.49
CA ILE A 212 -0.10 -5.24 -7.57
C ILE A 212 -1.11 -4.66 -8.56
N ASP A 213 -0.76 -4.70 -9.84
CA ASP A 213 -1.58 -4.24 -10.94
C ASP A 213 -2.08 -5.40 -11.82
N ALA A 214 -3.24 -5.19 -12.43
CA ALA A 214 -3.63 -5.92 -13.62
C ALA A 214 -2.78 -5.45 -14.81
N PRO A 215 -2.48 -6.31 -15.79
CA PRO A 215 -1.73 -5.91 -16.97
C PRO A 215 -2.34 -4.68 -17.66
N GLY A 216 -1.52 -3.66 -17.88
CA GLY A 216 -1.93 -2.41 -18.52
C GLY A 216 -2.61 -1.39 -17.59
N ALA A 217 -2.66 -1.60 -16.29
CA ALA A 217 -3.14 -0.58 -15.34
C ALA A 217 -2.22 0.65 -15.30
N GLY A 218 -0.90 0.45 -15.51
CA GLY A 218 0.02 1.54 -15.82
C GLY A 218 0.72 2.19 -14.62
N HIS A 219 0.47 1.72 -13.40
CA HIS A 219 1.04 2.34 -12.21
C HIS A 219 2.54 2.05 -12.01
N SER A 220 3.09 1.04 -12.68
CA SER A 220 4.53 0.73 -12.65
C SER A 220 5.42 1.93 -13.04
N ALA A 221 4.91 2.85 -13.87
CA ALA A 221 5.64 4.08 -14.24
C ALA A 221 5.83 5.07 -13.07
N LEU A 222 5.07 4.91 -12.00
CA LEU A 222 5.16 5.73 -10.78
C LEU A 222 6.27 5.23 -9.83
N HIS A 223 6.84 4.05 -10.08
CA HIS A 223 7.77 3.38 -9.21
C HIS A 223 9.16 3.25 -9.82
N ASP A 224 10.19 3.29 -8.98
CA ASP A 224 11.60 3.17 -9.37
C ASP A 224 12.33 2.00 -8.69
N MET A 225 11.59 1.02 -8.18
CA MET A 225 12.21 -0.15 -7.60
C MET A 225 13.13 -0.86 -8.62
N MET A 226 14.25 -1.32 -8.14
CA MET A 226 15.26 -2.05 -8.90
C MET A 226 15.74 -3.24 -8.10
N MET A 227 16.39 -4.18 -8.76
CA MET A 227 17.12 -5.24 -8.09
C MET A 227 18.40 -5.59 -8.83
N THR A 228 19.37 -6.12 -8.09
CA THR A 228 20.58 -6.64 -8.73
C THR A 228 20.27 -7.94 -9.46
N LYS A 229 21.10 -8.24 -10.48
CA LYS A 229 20.93 -9.48 -11.26
C LYS A 229 20.99 -10.72 -10.37
N ASP A 230 21.94 -10.76 -9.43
CA ASP A 230 22.11 -11.91 -8.53
C ASP A 230 20.88 -12.13 -7.64
N TYR A 231 20.31 -11.04 -7.11
CA TYR A 231 19.08 -11.13 -6.31
C TYR A 231 17.88 -11.58 -7.16
N HIS A 232 17.73 -10.98 -8.35
CA HIS A 232 16.67 -11.37 -9.30
C HIS A 232 16.73 -12.85 -9.64
N ASP A 233 17.92 -13.35 -9.99
CA ASP A 233 18.11 -14.75 -10.39
C ASP A 233 17.91 -15.75 -9.24
N ALA A 234 18.10 -15.30 -8.00
CA ALA A 234 17.85 -16.09 -6.80
C ALA A 234 16.37 -16.17 -6.40
N LEU A 235 15.50 -15.27 -6.91
CA LEU A 235 14.08 -15.30 -6.62
C LEU A 235 13.39 -16.50 -7.28
N PRO A 236 12.35 -17.08 -6.65
CA PRO A 236 11.53 -18.11 -7.27
C PRO A 236 10.89 -17.61 -8.59
N GLU A 237 10.79 -18.47 -9.58
CA GLU A 237 10.14 -18.14 -10.87
C GLU A 237 8.70 -17.65 -10.67
N THR A 238 7.98 -18.22 -9.70
CA THR A 238 6.62 -17.82 -9.32
C THR A 238 6.51 -16.37 -8.83
N VAL A 239 7.62 -15.74 -8.45
CA VAL A 239 7.72 -14.32 -8.13
C VAL A 239 8.26 -13.54 -9.33
N ARG A 240 9.37 -13.99 -9.92
CA ARG A 240 10.06 -13.28 -11.02
C ARG A 240 9.14 -12.95 -12.19
N GLN A 241 8.30 -13.90 -12.61
CA GLN A 241 7.38 -13.73 -13.74
C GLN A 241 6.37 -12.58 -13.57
N HIS A 242 6.18 -12.09 -12.34
CA HIS A 242 5.23 -11.03 -12.02
C HIS A 242 5.91 -9.68 -11.71
N LEU A 243 7.24 -9.65 -11.64
CA LEU A 243 7.96 -8.44 -11.25
C LEU A 243 8.09 -7.46 -12.40
N ILE A 244 7.68 -6.21 -12.16
CA ILE A 244 7.94 -5.09 -13.06
C ILE A 244 8.95 -4.16 -12.40
N CYS A 245 10.22 -4.43 -12.64
CA CYS A 245 11.33 -3.64 -12.11
C CYS A 245 12.53 -3.70 -13.03
N ARG A 246 13.46 -2.77 -12.85
CA ARG A 246 14.74 -2.79 -13.58
C ARG A 246 15.73 -3.73 -12.88
N VAL A 247 16.37 -4.61 -13.66
CA VAL A 247 17.51 -5.40 -13.20
C VAL A 247 18.78 -4.64 -13.54
N VAL A 248 19.63 -4.39 -12.54
CA VAL A 248 20.82 -3.54 -12.62
C VAL A 248 22.03 -4.24 -12.03
N GLU A 249 23.23 -3.77 -12.37
CA GLU A 249 24.48 -4.27 -11.77
C GLU A 249 24.66 -3.76 -10.32
N THR A 250 24.27 -2.51 -10.07
CA THR A 250 24.42 -1.87 -8.77
C THR A 250 23.18 -1.04 -8.48
N LEU A 251 22.63 -1.18 -7.26
CA LEU A 251 21.53 -0.34 -6.81
C LEU A 251 21.98 1.09 -6.59
N VAL A 252 21.11 2.01 -6.97
CA VAL A 252 21.21 3.41 -6.57
C VAL A 252 20.01 3.74 -5.69
N PRO A 253 20.14 4.62 -4.68
CA PRO A 253 19.03 4.99 -3.83
C PRO A 253 17.86 5.56 -4.64
N ILE A 254 16.63 5.16 -4.30
CA ILE A 254 15.42 5.66 -4.97
C ILE A 254 15.24 7.15 -4.65
N SER A 255 14.96 7.96 -5.69
CA SER A 255 14.37 9.28 -5.55
C SER A 255 12.86 9.14 -5.67
N GLN A 256 12.14 9.46 -4.61
CA GLN A 256 10.70 9.23 -4.53
C GLN A 256 9.93 10.07 -5.56
N LYS A 257 9.00 9.44 -6.27
CA LYS A 257 8.18 10.08 -7.32
C LYS A 257 6.76 10.42 -6.89
N HIS A 258 6.35 10.00 -5.69
CA HIS A 258 4.98 10.15 -5.21
C HIS A 258 4.70 11.51 -4.55
N ASP A 259 5.46 12.53 -4.90
CA ASP A 259 5.18 13.90 -4.48
C ASP A 259 4.18 14.53 -5.47
N ILE A 260 3.05 14.99 -4.96
CA ILE A 260 2.04 15.69 -5.75
C ILE A 260 2.21 17.18 -5.48
N GLU A 261 2.66 17.91 -6.49
CA GLU A 261 2.88 19.36 -6.37
C GLU A 261 1.64 20.08 -5.87
N GLY A 262 1.82 20.91 -4.85
CA GLY A 262 0.74 21.67 -4.23
C GLY A 262 -0.18 20.90 -3.28
N LEU A 263 0.05 19.59 -3.10
CA LEU A 263 -0.70 18.80 -2.14
C LEU A 263 -0.03 18.84 -0.77
N VAL A 264 -0.70 19.45 0.20
CA VAL A 264 -0.30 19.42 1.61
C VAL A 264 -1.19 18.47 2.36
N MET A 265 -0.75 17.22 2.52
CA MET A 265 -1.47 16.19 3.27
C MET A 265 -1.53 16.57 4.75
N GLY A 266 -2.75 16.59 5.34
CA GLY A 266 -2.94 16.87 6.77
C GLY A 266 -2.80 18.34 7.16
N ALA A 267 -2.85 19.27 6.23
CA ALA A 267 -3.14 20.67 6.50
C ALA A 267 -4.65 20.85 6.60
N GLU A 268 -5.17 20.80 7.82
CA GLU A 268 -6.55 21.19 8.12
C GLU A 268 -6.60 22.64 8.62
#